data_7704bc2ed9efc4c53a8b5045c83ca52d
#
_entry.id   7704bc2ed9efc4c53a8b5045c83ca52d
#
_cell.length_a   1.000
_cell.length_b   1.000
_cell.length_c   1.000
_cell.angle_alpha   90.00
_cell.angle_beta   90.00
_cell.angle_gamma   90.00
#
_symmetry.space_group_name_H-M   'P 1'
#
loop_
_entity.id
_entity.type
_entity.pdbx_description
1 polymer ?
#
loop_
_entity_poly.entity_id
_entity_poly.type
_entity_poly.pdbx_seq_one_letter_code
_entity_poly.pdbx_strand_id
1 'polypeptide(L)'
;MQLVTIYPTTVQTVSEAQPIVASLETQYEKERGKPMPSKNHSIIQGNVYFQLRNQYGNQFDIYPELSLELTSGGAVPDICIYDKTPRDWQVDVVKTKNPPLLAIEILSPRQIFDDITDKISDIYFPAGMKSVWVILPKVESVMLFRPNEKTKTYNGGILQDTESGFELDIDKIFT
;
A
#
# COMPACT_ATOMS: atom_id res chain seq x y z
N MET A 1 22.13 -3.57 -76.91
CA MET A 1 20.88 -4.02 -76.27
C MET A 1 21.24 -4.37 -74.83
N GLN A 2 21.12 -3.38 -73.93
CA GLN A 2 21.49 -3.58 -72.49
C GLN A 2 20.25 -3.94 -71.69
N LEU A 3 20.34 -5.08 -70.98
CA LEU A 3 19.29 -5.55 -70.08
C LEU A 3 19.41 -4.76 -68.75
N VAL A 4 18.33 -4.06 -68.37
CA VAL A 4 18.19 -3.42 -67.08
C VAL A 4 17.57 -4.45 -66.13
N THR A 5 18.34 -4.85 -65.12
CA THR A 5 17.88 -5.70 -64.06
C THR A 5 17.19 -4.85 -62.99
N ILE A 6 15.89 -5.04 -62.81
CA ILE A 6 15.10 -4.37 -61.74
C ILE A 6 15.17 -5.26 -60.49
N TYR A 7 15.72 -4.69 -59.39
CA TYR A 7 15.67 -5.36 -58.08
C TYR A 7 14.33 -5.01 -57.37
N PRO A 8 13.64 -6.00 -56.81
CA PRO A 8 12.43 -5.69 -56.04
C PRO A 8 12.77 -5.02 -54.70
N THR A 9 12.16 -3.89 -54.47
CA THR A 9 12.21 -3.16 -53.18
C THR A 9 11.46 -3.94 -52.12
N THR A 10 12.18 -4.49 -51.17
CA THR A 10 11.57 -5.14 -50.00
C THR A 10 10.90 -4.10 -49.12
N VAL A 11 9.58 -4.09 -49.08
CA VAL A 11 8.79 -3.32 -48.10
C VAL A 11 8.99 -3.97 -46.77
N GLN A 12 9.71 -3.30 -45.88
CA GLN A 12 9.72 -3.68 -44.46
C GLN A 12 8.34 -3.43 -43.86
N THR A 13 7.67 -4.51 -43.50
CA THR A 13 6.44 -4.45 -42.69
C THR A 13 6.79 -3.89 -41.33
N VAL A 14 6.17 -2.76 -41.01
CA VAL A 14 6.18 -2.16 -39.66
C VAL A 14 5.58 -3.20 -38.71
N SER A 15 6.37 -3.64 -37.75
CA SER A 15 5.92 -4.49 -36.65
C SER A 15 4.73 -3.83 -35.98
N GLU A 16 3.57 -4.46 -36.04
CA GLU A 16 2.40 -4.09 -35.26
C GLU A 16 2.80 -4.08 -33.77
N ALA A 17 2.71 -2.90 -33.17
CA ALA A 17 2.84 -2.77 -31.72
C ALA A 17 1.78 -3.67 -31.08
N GLN A 18 2.21 -4.68 -30.33
CA GLN A 18 1.28 -5.54 -29.60
C GLN A 18 0.45 -4.64 -28.68
N PRO A 19 -0.86 -4.82 -28.61
CA PRO A 19 -1.70 -4.06 -27.70
C PRO A 19 -1.19 -4.32 -26.29
N ILE A 20 -1.00 -3.26 -25.51
CA ILE A 20 -0.77 -3.33 -24.07
C ILE A 20 -2.03 -4.01 -23.50
N VAL A 21 -1.94 -5.31 -23.25
CA VAL A 21 -2.99 -6.05 -22.58
C VAL A 21 -3.03 -5.49 -21.16
N ALA A 22 -3.98 -4.61 -20.90
CA ALA A 22 -4.35 -4.26 -19.54
C ALA A 22 -4.63 -5.59 -18.83
N SER A 23 -3.78 -5.96 -17.87
CA SER A 23 -3.96 -7.21 -17.13
C SER A 23 -5.31 -7.12 -16.44
N LEU A 24 -6.24 -8.00 -16.81
CA LEU A 24 -7.52 -8.08 -16.14
C LEU A 24 -7.26 -8.25 -14.64
N GLU A 25 -7.88 -7.35 -13.86
CA GLU A 25 -7.84 -7.42 -12.41
C GLU A 25 -8.33 -8.79 -11.94
N THR A 26 -7.54 -9.45 -11.12
CA THR A 26 -7.91 -10.78 -10.59
C THR A 26 -9.05 -10.66 -9.59
N GLN A 27 -9.76 -11.75 -9.33
CA GLN A 27 -10.81 -11.76 -8.31
C GLN A 27 -10.26 -11.39 -6.93
N TYR A 28 -9.07 -11.83 -6.61
CA TYR A 28 -8.37 -11.51 -5.37
C TYR A 28 -8.07 -9.99 -5.23
N GLU A 29 -7.63 -9.35 -6.31
CA GLU A 29 -7.39 -7.90 -6.33
C GLU A 29 -8.69 -7.12 -6.14
N LYS A 30 -9.78 -7.57 -6.76
CA LYS A 30 -11.12 -6.97 -6.58
C LYS A 30 -11.62 -7.06 -5.14
N GLU A 31 -11.47 -8.21 -4.51
CA GLU A 31 -11.89 -8.43 -3.12
C GLU A 31 -11.08 -7.59 -2.13
N ARG A 32 -9.81 -7.36 -2.41
CA ARG A 32 -8.91 -6.54 -1.58
C ARG A 32 -8.97 -5.05 -1.90
N GLY A 33 -9.44 -4.67 -3.08
CA GLY A 33 -9.40 -3.29 -3.57
C GLY A 33 -7.97 -2.75 -3.78
N LYS A 34 -7.00 -3.65 -4.04
CA LYS A 34 -5.60 -3.29 -4.31
C LYS A 34 -4.87 -4.38 -5.11
N PRO A 35 -3.83 -4.01 -5.90
CA PRO A 35 -3.04 -4.95 -6.68
C PRO A 35 -2.34 -6.02 -5.83
N MET A 36 -1.96 -7.11 -6.48
CA MET A 36 -1.11 -8.16 -5.87
C MET A 36 0.20 -7.54 -5.34
N PRO A 37 0.65 -7.93 -4.13
CA PRO A 37 1.90 -7.43 -3.56
C PRO A 37 3.10 -7.86 -4.40
N SER A 38 4.02 -6.93 -4.63
CA SER A 38 5.31 -7.21 -5.27
C SER A 38 6.33 -7.73 -4.24
N LYS A 39 7.47 -8.24 -4.74
CA LYS A 39 8.57 -8.67 -3.86
C LYS A 39 9.00 -7.57 -2.88
N ASN A 40 9.22 -6.34 -3.37
CA ASN A 40 9.63 -5.23 -2.53
C ASN A 40 8.54 -4.83 -1.53
N HIS A 41 7.28 -4.81 -1.97
CA HIS A 41 6.15 -4.59 -1.08
C HIS A 41 6.16 -5.59 0.09
N SER A 42 6.32 -6.88 -0.20
CA SER A 42 6.31 -7.94 0.82
C SER A 42 7.47 -7.83 1.80
N ILE A 43 8.68 -7.46 1.32
CA ILE A 43 9.85 -7.23 2.20
C ILE A 43 9.58 -6.05 3.13
N ILE A 44 9.13 -4.92 2.59
CA ILE A 44 8.84 -3.71 3.37
C ILE A 44 7.75 -3.98 4.40
N GLN A 45 6.66 -4.65 4.00
CA GLN A 45 5.59 -5.03 4.92
C GLN A 45 6.12 -5.88 6.08
N GLY A 46 6.98 -6.85 5.79
CA GLY A 46 7.64 -7.68 6.81
C GLY A 46 8.51 -6.87 7.75
N ASN A 47 9.35 -5.97 7.23
CA ASN A 47 10.26 -5.14 8.02
C ASN A 47 9.49 -4.15 8.92
N VAL A 48 8.47 -3.51 8.40
CA VAL A 48 7.58 -2.60 9.16
C VAL A 48 6.85 -3.37 10.25
N TYR A 49 6.23 -4.50 9.90
CA TYR A 49 5.52 -5.34 10.86
C TYR A 49 6.44 -5.81 11.99
N PHE A 50 7.65 -6.28 11.65
CA PHE A 50 8.63 -6.74 12.63
C PHE A 50 9.02 -5.62 13.62
N GLN A 51 9.34 -4.41 13.12
CA GLN A 51 9.69 -3.29 13.97
C GLN A 51 8.55 -2.94 14.94
N LEU A 52 7.35 -2.72 14.40
CA LEU A 52 6.19 -2.36 15.18
C LEU A 52 5.82 -3.45 16.20
N ARG A 53 5.85 -4.72 15.78
CA ARG A 53 5.55 -5.84 16.65
C ARG A 53 6.56 -5.99 17.79
N ASN A 54 7.83 -5.78 17.51
CA ASN A 54 8.89 -5.85 18.51
C ASN A 54 8.79 -4.70 19.52
N GLN A 55 8.47 -3.49 19.06
CA GLN A 55 8.44 -2.30 19.91
C GLN A 55 7.11 -2.17 20.68
N TYR A 56 6.00 -2.45 20.04
CA TYR A 56 4.66 -2.16 20.58
C TYR A 56 3.77 -3.37 20.83
N GLY A 57 4.15 -4.55 20.39
CA GLY A 57 3.29 -5.74 20.44
C GLY A 57 2.92 -6.26 21.85
N ASN A 58 3.52 -5.71 22.91
CA ASN A 58 3.09 -5.97 24.28
C ASN A 58 1.86 -5.16 24.68
N GLN A 59 1.66 -3.98 24.08
CA GLN A 59 0.62 -3.01 24.44
C GLN A 59 -0.47 -2.90 23.37
N PHE A 60 -0.15 -3.21 22.10
CA PHE A 60 -1.04 -3.07 20.97
C PHE A 60 -1.15 -4.36 20.17
N ASP A 61 -2.26 -4.50 19.46
CA ASP A 61 -2.46 -5.53 18.46
C ASP A 61 -2.13 -4.95 17.07
N ILE A 62 -1.21 -5.60 16.36
CA ILE A 62 -0.74 -5.19 15.05
C ILE A 62 -1.14 -6.26 14.05
N TYR A 63 -1.96 -5.87 13.08
CA TYR A 63 -2.53 -6.78 12.10
C TYR A 63 -2.05 -6.46 10.70
N PRO A 64 -1.43 -7.40 10.00
CA PRO A 64 -1.26 -7.31 8.55
C PRO A 64 -2.59 -7.65 7.86
N GLU A 65 -2.95 -6.90 6.82
CA GLU A 65 -4.04 -7.24 5.89
C GLU A 65 -5.42 -7.49 6.54
N LEU A 66 -5.70 -6.85 7.66
CA LEU A 66 -7.00 -6.98 8.31
C LEU A 66 -8.09 -6.27 7.48
N SER A 67 -9.17 -6.98 7.18
CA SER A 67 -10.31 -6.38 6.48
C SER A 67 -11.11 -5.46 7.40
N LEU A 68 -11.34 -4.24 6.95
CA LEU A 68 -12.12 -3.22 7.63
C LEU A 68 -13.47 -3.02 6.94
N GLU A 69 -14.53 -2.88 7.71
CA GLU A 69 -15.88 -2.49 7.26
C GLU A 69 -16.29 -1.23 8.04
N LEU A 70 -15.63 -0.11 7.70
CA LEU A 70 -15.85 1.17 8.37
C LEU A 70 -17.16 1.82 7.93
N THR A 71 -17.67 2.78 8.71
CA THR A 71 -18.91 3.51 8.36
C THR A 71 -18.81 4.27 7.04
N SER A 72 -17.59 4.65 6.64
CA SER A 72 -17.27 5.37 5.40
C SER A 72 -16.94 4.45 4.22
N GLY A 73 -16.75 3.14 4.45
CA GLY A 73 -16.42 2.18 3.40
C GLY A 73 -15.54 1.02 3.85
N GLY A 74 -15.34 0.06 2.97
CA GLY A 74 -14.44 -1.07 3.18
C GLY A 74 -12.99 -0.72 2.83
N ALA A 75 -12.02 -1.28 3.59
CA ALA A 75 -10.60 -1.14 3.29
C ALA A 75 -9.82 -2.35 3.79
N VAL A 76 -8.64 -2.59 3.19
CA VAL A 76 -7.67 -3.59 3.67
C VAL A 76 -6.29 -2.91 3.69
N PRO A 77 -5.90 -2.24 4.79
CA PRO A 77 -4.57 -1.67 4.92
C PRO A 77 -3.50 -2.77 4.95
N ASP A 78 -2.28 -2.45 4.51
CA ASP A 78 -1.19 -3.42 4.57
C ASP A 78 -0.82 -3.76 6.01
N ILE A 79 -0.88 -2.77 6.92
CA ILE A 79 -0.75 -2.98 8.36
C ILE A 79 -1.70 -2.02 9.08
N CYS A 80 -2.32 -2.47 10.17
CA CYS A 80 -3.07 -1.60 11.06
C CYS A 80 -2.81 -1.92 12.53
N ILE A 81 -2.99 -0.93 13.39
CA ILE A 81 -2.71 -1.02 14.82
C ILE A 81 -3.96 -0.68 15.61
N TYR A 82 -4.25 -1.52 16.62
CA TYR A 82 -5.36 -1.38 17.55
C TYR A 82 -4.86 -1.45 18.99
N ASP A 83 -5.66 -0.93 19.92
CA ASP A 83 -5.48 -1.24 21.31
C ASP A 83 -5.55 -2.75 21.54
N LYS A 84 -4.72 -3.24 22.46
CA LYS A 84 -4.68 -4.67 22.75
C LYS A 84 -5.96 -5.11 23.44
N THR A 85 -6.55 -6.18 22.89
CA THR A 85 -7.76 -6.77 23.43
C THR A 85 -7.53 -8.23 23.83
N PRO A 86 -8.25 -8.74 24.86
CA PRO A 86 -8.28 -10.17 25.14
C PRO A 86 -8.72 -10.97 23.91
N ARG A 87 -8.05 -12.10 23.64
CA ARG A 87 -8.35 -12.94 22.47
C ARG A 87 -9.15 -14.17 22.88
N ASP A 88 -10.20 -14.40 22.14
CA ASP A 88 -10.88 -15.68 22.10
C ASP A 88 -10.56 -16.38 20.76
N TRP A 89 -9.75 -17.41 20.82
CA TRP A 89 -9.33 -18.16 19.62
C TRP A 89 -10.43 -19.06 19.04
N GLN A 90 -11.57 -19.17 19.70
CA GLN A 90 -12.73 -19.94 19.22
C GLN A 90 -13.71 -19.05 18.43
N VAL A 91 -13.59 -17.72 18.59
CA VAL A 91 -14.44 -16.74 17.91
C VAL A 91 -13.54 -15.84 17.05
N ASP A 92 -13.73 -15.88 15.75
CA ASP A 92 -12.96 -15.06 14.81
C ASP A 92 -13.83 -13.98 14.17
N VAL A 93 -13.21 -12.85 13.84
CA VAL A 93 -13.86 -11.70 13.20
C VAL A 93 -13.19 -11.45 11.87
N VAL A 94 -13.90 -11.71 10.77
CA VAL A 94 -13.38 -11.55 9.41
C VAL A 94 -13.25 -10.08 9.02
N LYS A 95 -14.19 -9.23 9.46
CA LYS A 95 -14.18 -7.79 9.19
C LYS A 95 -14.40 -6.98 10.46
N THR A 96 -13.52 -6.04 10.71
CA THR A 96 -13.63 -5.15 11.88
C THR A 96 -14.34 -3.85 11.50
N LYS A 97 -15.22 -3.35 12.38
CA LYS A 97 -16.01 -2.13 12.13
C LYS A 97 -15.40 -0.87 12.76
N ASN A 98 -14.56 -1.05 13.76
CA ASN A 98 -13.91 0.06 14.43
C ASN A 98 -12.69 0.52 13.63
N PRO A 99 -12.43 1.83 13.49
CA PRO A 99 -11.22 2.32 12.87
C PRO A 99 -10.00 1.97 13.72
N PRO A 100 -8.84 1.65 13.10
CA PRO A 100 -7.59 1.46 13.81
C PRO A 100 -7.02 2.79 14.33
N LEU A 101 -6.09 2.73 15.27
CA LEU A 101 -5.30 3.88 15.73
C LEU A 101 -4.38 4.40 14.62
N LEU A 102 -3.86 3.50 13.80
CA LEU A 102 -2.99 3.78 12.67
C LEU A 102 -3.23 2.78 11.55
N ALA A 103 -3.31 3.25 10.32
CA ALA A 103 -3.20 2.44 9.11
C ALA A 103 -1.92 2.77 8.35
N ILE A 104 -1.31 1.75 7.75
CA ILE A 104 -0.12 1.87 6.93
C ILE A 104 -0.41 1.22 5.59
N GLU A 105 -0.20 1.97 4.52
CA GLU A 105 -0.31 1.52 3.14
C GLU A 105 1.06 1.53 2.48
N ILE A 106 1.34 0.54 1.65
CA ILE A 106 2.58 0.43 0.90
C ILE A 106 2.25 0.50 -0.58
N LEU A 107 2.70 1.54 -1.27
CA LEU A 107 2.39 1.72 -2.68
C LEU A 107 2.96 0.58 -3.53
N SER A 108 2.09 -0.15 -4.19
CA SER A 108 2.46 -1.22 -5.12
C SER A 108 2.83 -0.67 -6.50
N PRO A 109 3.69 -1.35 -7.30
CA PRO A 109 4.18 -0.83 -8.58
C PRO A 109 3.11 -0.53 -9.64
N ARG A 110 1.93 -1.15 -9.53
CA ARG A 110 0.80 -0.96 -10.44
C ARG A 110 -0.32 -0.11 -9.84
N GLN A 111 -0.17 0.35 -8.61
CA GLN A 111 -1.15 1.17 -7.93
C GLN A 111 -0.92 2.64 -8.25
N ILE A 112 -1.98 3.37 -8.49
CA ILE A 112 -1.94 4.81 -8.66
C ILE A 112 -1.92 5.44 -7.26
N PHE A 113 -1.08 6.45 -7.07
CA PHE A 113 -0.95 7.11 -5.77
C PHE A 113 -2.27 7.78 -5.35
N ASP A 114 -3.03 8.29 -6.32
CA ASP A 114 -4.33 8.91 -6.07
C ASP A 114 -5.33 7.93 -5.45
N ASP A 115 -5.30 6.63 -5.82
CA ASP A 115 -6.16 5.61 -5.19
C ASP A 115 -5.93 5.50 -3.67
N ILE A 116 -4.69 5.71 -3.22
CA ILE A 116 -4.37 5.70 -1.79
C ILE A 116 -4.83 7.00 -1.13
N THR A 117 -4.59 8.15 -1.76
CA THR A 117 -5.00 9.45 -1.20
C THR A 117 -6.51 9.58 -1.13
N ASP A 118 -7.24 9.07 -2.12
CA ASP A 118 -8.70 9.01 -2.12
C ASP A 118 -9.21 8.09 -1.00
N LYS A 119 -8.58 6.93 -0.81
CA LYS A 119 -8.91 6.04 0.31
C LYS A 119 -8.70 6.73 1.67
N ILE A 120 -7.65 7.53 1.81
CA ILE A 120 -7.36 8.29 3.03
C ILE A 120 -8.44 9.34 3.27
N SER A 121 -8.80 10.13 2.24
CA SER A 121 -9.78 11.22 2.35
C SER A 121 -11.22 10.74 2.48
N ASP A 122 -11.58 9.65 1.80
CA ASP A 122 -12.97 9.22 1.68
C ASP A 122 -13.34 8.09 2.64
N ILE A 123 -12.36 7.31 3.11
CA ILE A 123 -12.60 6.17 3.98
C ILE A 123 -11.95 6.35 5.35
N TYR A 124 -10.64 6.56 5.43
CA TYR A 124 -9.94 6.54 6.71
C TYR A 124 -10.26 7.76 7.59
N PHE A 125 -10.13 8.96 7.07
CA PHE A 125 -10.40 10.17 7.86
C PHE A 125 -11.87 10.34 8.24
N PRO A 126 -12.86 10.09 7.35
CA PRO A 126 -14.28 10.13 7.74
C PRO A 126 -14.66 9.07 8.78
N ALA A 127 -13.95 7.94 8.85
CA ALA A 127 -14.12 6.94 9.91
C ALA A 127 -13.52 7.38 11.27
N GLY A 128 -12.84 8.53 11.33
CA GLY A 128 -12.27 9.09 12.56
C GLY A 128 -10.79 8.76 12.79
N MET A 129 -10.09 8.20 11.80
CA MET A 129 -8.66 7.97 11.91
C MET A 129 -7.89 9.29 11.96
N LYS A 130 -6.87 9.36 12.79
CA LYS A 130 -6.07 10.57 13.00
C LYS A 130 -4.74 10.57 12.26
N SER A 131 -4.25 9.40 11.88
CA SER A 131 -2.97 9.24 11.17
C SER A 131 -3.05 8.08 10.19
N VAL A 132 -2.44 8.29 9.03
CA VAL A 132 -2.17 7.24 8.04
C VAL A 132 -0.74 7.40 7.53
N TRP A 133 0.01 6.32 7.44
CA TRP A 133 1.34 6.31 6.84
C TRP A 133 1.27 5.67 5.45
N VAL A 134 1.92 6.30 4.47
CA VAL A 134 2.04 5.76 3.12
C VAL A 134 3.52 5.57 2.80
N ILE A 135 3.91 4.33 2.54
CA ILE A 135 5.28 3.98 2.21
C ILE A 135 5.43 3.96 0.69
N LEU A 136 6.44 4.66 0.19
CA LEU A 136 6.76 4.82 -1.21
C LEU A 136 8.06 4.07 -1.55
N PRO A 137 8.01 2.79 -1.95
CA PRO A 137 9.21 1.97 -2.14
C PRO A 137 10.21 2.51 -3.15
N LYS A 138 9.73 3.11 -4.25
CA LYS A 138 10.61 3.61 -5.34
C LYS A 138 11.49 4.79 -4.97
N VAL A 139 11.09 5.54 -3.96
CA VAL A 139 11.80 6.75 -3.49
C VAL A 139 12.23 6.61 -2.02
N GLU A 140 12.12 5.39 -1.47
CA GLU A 140 12.54 5.04 -0.11
C GLU A 140 12.07 6.04 0.95
N SER A 141 10.77 6.38 0.89
CA SER A 141 10.18 7.43 1.72
C SER A 141 8.91 6.96 2.40
N VAL A 142 8.58 7.61 3.50
CA VAL A 142 7.29 7.45 4.19
C VAL A 142 6.61 8.80 4.31
N MET A 143 5.36 8.86 3.88
CA MET A 143 4.50 10.04 4.02
C MET A 143 3.55 9.85 5.19
N LEU A 144 3.49 10.83 6.08
CA LEU A 144 2.56 10.90 7.19
C LEU A 144 1.41 11.85 6.84
N PHE A 145 0.21 11.28 6.77
CA PHE A 145 -1.04 12.02 6.53
C PHE A 145 -1.82 12.18 7.83
N ARG A 146 -2.34 13.40 8.05
CA ARG A 146 -3.24 13.75 9.16
C ARG A 146 -4.37 14.65 8.68
N PRO A 147 -5.56 14.57 9.26
CA PRO A 147 -6.66 15.48 8.89
C PRO A 147 -6.26 16.94 9.10
N ASN A 148 -6.52 17.78 8.09
CA ASN A 148 -6.28 19.24 8.14
C ASN A 148 -4.83 19.68 8.37
N GLU A 149 -3.85 18.79 8.22
CA GLU A 149 -2.43 19.11 8.29
C GLU A 149 -1.76 18.92 6.92
N LYS A 150 -0.61 19.61 6.73
CA LYS A 150 0.26 19.34 5.59
C LYS A 150 0.92 17.97 5.77
N THR A 151 0.90 17.16 4.73
CA THR A 151 1.61 15.88 4.69
C THR A 151 3.10 16.08 4.94
N LYS A 152 3.66 15.28 5.83
CA LYS A 152 5.10 15.25 6.11
C LYS A 152 5.72 14.06 5.40
N THR A 153 6.92 14.23 4.85
CA THR A 153 7.68 13.16 4.19
C THR A 153 9.00 12.93 4.93
N TYR A 154 9.30 11.66 5.17
CA TYR A 154 10.51 11.18 5.83
C TYR A 154 11.29 10.30 4.86
N ASN A 155 12.57 10.62 4.64
CA ASN A 155 13.47 9.89 3.72
C ASN A 155 14.58 9.14 4.46
N GLY A 156 14.46 9.01 5.78
CA GLY A 156 15.42 8.35 6.67
C GLY A 156 15.22 8.78 8.11
N GLY A 157 15.98 8.18 9.02
CA GLY A 157 15.89 8.42 10.45
C GLY A 157 14.58 7.92 11.06
N ILE A 158 14.15 8.54 12.16
CA ILE A 158 12.98 8.11 12.90
C ILE A 158 11.76 8.95 12.52
N LEU A 159 10.74 8.33 11.94
CA LEU A 159 9.41 8.91 11.84
C LEU A 159 8.78 8.88 13.23
N GLN A 160 8.38 10.04 13.75
CA GLN A 160 7.63 10.17 15.00
C GLN A 160 6.24 10.69 14.70
N ASP A 161 5.22 9.89 14.99
CA ASP A 161 3.84 10.28 14.84
C ASP A 161 3.21 10.61 16.20
N THR A 162 3.19 11.88 16.55
CA THR A 162 2.71 12.36 17.84
C THR A 162 1.21 12.17 18.06
N GLU A 163 0.41 12.01 17.00
CA GLU A 163 -1.03 11.78 17.11
C GLU A 163 -1.37 10.31 17.39
N SER A 164 -0.68 9.39 16.73
CA SER A 164 -0.85 7.96 16.98
C SER A 164 0.03 7.43 18.11
N GLY A 165 1.12 8.15 18.44
CA GLY A 165 2.09 7.74 19.45
C GLY A 165 3.10 6.71 18.98
N PHE A 166 3.10 6.36 17.69
CA PHE A 166 4.00 5.36 17.11
C PHE A 166 5.21 5.98 16.42
N GLU A 167 6.29 5.22 16.37
CA GLU A 167 7.55 5.59 15.71
C GLU A 167 7.99 4.46 14.78
N LEU A 168 8.72 4.83 13.72
CA LEU A 168 9.29 3.89 12.76
C LEU A 168 10.69 4.35 12.35
N ASP A 169 11.65 3.44 12.40
CA ASP A 169 12.99 3.65 11.87
C ASP A 169 12.97 3.39 10.36
N ILE A 170 13.02 4.49 9.59
CA ILE A 170 12.90 4.43 8.13
C ILE A 170 14.09 3.70 7.50
N ASP A 171 15.29 3.85 8.06
CA ASP A 171 16.51 3.26 7.51
C ASP A 171 16.48 1.72 7.58
N LYS A 172 15.65 1.16 8.45
CA LYS A 172 15.49 -0.29 8.61
C LYS A 172 14.39 -0.94 7.78
N ILE A 173 13.54 -0.15 7.12
CA ILE A 173 12.45 -0.74 6.34
C ILE A 173 12.82 -1.01 4.89
N PHE A 174 13.85 -0.37 4.37
CA PHE A 174 14.32 -0.51 2.98
C PHE A 174 15.60 -1.38 2.85
N THR A 175 15.88 -2.24 3.83
CA THR A 175 17.04 -3.15 3.86
C THR A 175 16.72 -4.54 3.37
#